data_cd9c314f47be54c84a90cfb18966069f
#
_entry.id   cd9c314f47be54c84a90cfb18966069f
#
_cell.length_a   1.000
_cell.length_b   1.000
_cell.length_c   1.000
_cell.angle_alpha   90.00
_cell.angle_beta   90.00
_cell.angle_gamma   90.00
#
_symmetry.space_group_name_H-M   'P 1'
#
loop_
_entity.id
_entity.type
_entity.pdbx_description
1 polymer ?
#
loop_
_entity_poly.entity_id
_entity_poly.type
_entity_poly.pdbx_seq_one_letter_code
_entity_poly.pdbx_strand_id
1 'polypeptide(L)'
;MLKTRIIPCLDVAEGRVVKGVNFVDLVDAGDPVEAARAYDAAGADELCFLDIKATHENRGTLFDLARRTAEQCFMPLTVGGGVRSPADVRNLLLAGADKVSFNSAAVADPDVIAQSANHFGSQCIVVAIDAKTVSPGKWEIFTHGGRRATGIDAIEFARTVVSKGAGEILLTSMDRDGTRAGFNLPLTRAISDAVSVPVIASGGVGNLDHLVEGITQGGASAVLAASIFHFGDFTIQEAKAHMAAAGIPMRMS
;
A
#
# COMPACT_ATOMS: atom_id res chain seq x y z
N MET A 1 8.63 3.75 21.54
CA MET A 1 8.81 4.30 20.17
C MET A 1 8.10 3.37 19.20
N LEU A 2 7.33 3.90 18.26
CA LEU A 2 6.70 3.07 17.22
C LEU A 2 7.78 2.42 16.36
N LYS A 3 7.56 1.16 15.98
CA LYS A 3 8.46 0.43 15.09
C LYS A 3 8.09 0.70 13.64
N THR A 4 9.10 0.83 12.78
CA THR A 4 8.90 0.92 11.34
C THR A 4 8.46 -0.43 10.79
N ARG A 5 7.52 -0.43 9.84
CA ARG A 5 6.97 -1.63 9.22
C ARG A 5 7.55 -1.86 7.83
N ILE A 6 7.88 -3.11 7.52
CA ILE A 6 8.14 -3.57 6.15
C ILE A 6 6.89 -4.33 5.69
N ILE A 7 6.32 -3.88 4.59
CA ILE A 7 5.04 -4.36 4.05
C ILE A 7 5.27 -4.95 2.65
N PRO A 8 5.35 -6.26 2.50
CA PRO A 8 5.27 -6.88 1.18
C PRO A 8 3.93 -6.55 0.51
N CYS A 9 3.97 -6.29 -0.80
CA CYS A 9 2.77 -6.07 -1.60
C CYS A 9 2.60 -7.16 -2.65
N LEU A 10 1.40 -7.71 -2.72
CA LEU A 10 0.98 -8.65 -3.74
C LEU A 10 -0.11 -8.01 -4.61
N ASP A 11 0.23 -7.72 -5.85
CA ASP A 11 -0.77 -7.38 -6.87
C ASP A 11 -1.52 -8.64 -7.23
N VAL A 12 -2.85 -8.57 -7.15
CA VAL A 12 -3.73 -9.72 -7.41
C VAL A 12 -4.61 -9.43 -8.63
N ALA A 13 -4.79 -10.43 -9.46
CA ALA A 13 -5.76 -10.41 -10.55
C ALA A 13 -6.40 -11.79 -10.66
N GLU A 14 -7.73 -11.84 -10.68
CA GLU A 14 -8.48 -13.10 -10.83
C GLU A 14 -8.08 -14.18 -9.80
N GLY A 15 -7.73 -13.76 -8.57
CA GLY A 15 -7.33 -14.66 -7.47
C GLY A 15 -5.89 -15.19 -7.56
N ARG A 16 -5.07 -14.68 -8.46
CA ARG A 16 -3.66 -15.04 -8.62
C ARG A 16 -2.75 -13.84 -8.34
N VAL A 17 -1.57 -14.07 -7.79
CA VAL A 17 -0.53 -13.04 -7.76
C VAL A 17 -0.06 -12.76 -9.17
N VAL A 18 0.02 -11.49 -9.52
CA VAL A 18 0.53 -11.06 -10.82
C VAL A 18 1.64 -10.04 -10.66
N LYS A 19 2.55 -10.00 -11.62
CA LYS A 19 3.63 -9.02 -11.70
C LYS A 19 3.68 -8.41 -13.08
N GLY A 20 3.87 -7.10 -13.13
CA GLY A 20 4.07 -6.34 -14.36
C GLY A 20 4.74 -5.00 -14.05
N VAL A 21 5.27 -4.35 -15.08
CA VAL A 21 5.79 -2.98 -14.97
C VAL A 21 4.63 -2.02 -15.30
N ASN A 22 4.36 -1.06 -14.43
CA ASN A 22 3.23 -0.11 -14.59
C ASN A 22 1.88 -0.81 -14.87
N PHE A 23 1.62 -1.97 -14.24
CA PHE A 23 0.40 -2.77 -14.41
C PHE A 23 0.14 -3.27 -15.84
N VAL A 24 1.20 -3.39 -16.66
CA VAL A 24 1.15 -3.91 -18.04
C VAL A 24 1.96 -5.21 -18.13
N ASP A 25 1.63 -6.06 -19.09
CA ASP A 25 2.30 -7.36 -19.34
C ASP A 25 2.36 -8.24 -18.08
N LEU A 26 1.20 -8.43 -17.45
CA LEU A 26 1.07 -9.17 -16.20
C LEU A 26 1.45 -10.65 -16.39
N VAL A 27 2.40 -11.11 -15.58
CA VAL A 27 2.82 -12.51 -15.50
C VAL A 27 2.28 -13.10 -14.20
N ASP A 28 1.73 -14.31 -14.26
CA ASP A 28 1.31 -15.09 -13.08
C ASP A 28 2.54 -15.39 -12.19
N ALA A 29 2.42 -15.06 -10.92
CA ALA A 29 3.50 -15.20 -9.95
C ALA A 29 3.12 -16.10 -8.75
N GLY A 30 2.05 -16.88 -8.84
CA GLY A 30 1.71 -17.94 -7.90
C GLY A 30 0.43 -17.74 -7.10
N ASP A 31 0.24 -18.59 -6.09
CA ASP A 31 -0.90 -18.52 -5.17
C ASP A 31 -0.67 -17.44 -4.10
N PRO A 32 -1.62 -16.50 -3.94
CA PRO A 32 -1.47 -15.42 -2.96
C PRO A 32 -1.41 -15.90 -1.51
N VAL A 33 -2.10 -16.99 -1.16
CA VAL A 33 -2.12 -17.52 0.21
C VAL A 33 -0.77 -18.17 0.55
N GLU A 34 -0.17 -18.89 -0.39
CA GLU A 34 1.17 -19.47 -0.20
C GLU A 34 2.23 -18.36 -0.06
N ALA A 35 2.16 -17.31 -0.89
CA ALA A 35 3.03 -16.17 -0.78
C ALA A 35 2.86 -15.45 0.57
N ALA A 36 1.62 -15.27 1.04
CA ALA A 36 1.31 -14.67 2.34
C ALA A 36 1.92 -15.46 3.50
N ARG A 37 1.79 -16.81 3.49
CA ARG A 37 2.40 -17.68 4.49
C ARG A 37 3.93 -17.57 4.51
N ALA A 38 4.55 -17.48 3.34
CA ALA A 38 6.00 -17.31 3.24
C ALA A 38 6.45 -15.97 3.85
N TYR A 39 5.71 -14.87 3.63
CA TYR A 39 6.01 -13.58 4.22
C TYR A 39 5.75 -13.53 5.72
N ASP A 40 4.67 -14.19 6.21
CA ASP A 40 4.41 -14.32 7.64
C ASP A 40 5.55 -15.08 8.35
N ALA A 41 5.94 -16.22 7.81
CA ALA A 41 7.07 -17.01 8.32
C ALA A 41 8.41 -16.24 8.22
N ALA A 42 8.60 -15.38 7.22
CA ALA A 42 9.76 -14.50 7.08
C ALA A 42 9.71 -13.29 8.03
N GLY A 43 8.63 -13.10 8.79
CA GLY A 43 8.49 -12.05 9.79
C GLY A 43 8.17 -10.68 9.20
N ALA A 44 7.43 -10.60 8.10
CA ALA A 44 6.87 -9.34 7.61
C ALA A 44 6.00 -8.69 8.69
N ASP A 45 5.93 -7.36 8.70
CA ASP A 45 5.18 -6.63 9.73
C ASP A 45 3.69 -6.47 9.39
N GLU A 46 3.38 -6.52 8.10
CA GLU A 46 2.04 -6.39 7.52
C GLU A 46 2.09 -6.94 6.10
N LEU A 47 0.97 -7.35 5.53
CA LEU A 47 0.83 -7.72 4.11
C LEU A 47 -0.19 -6.82 3.45
N CYS A 48 0.07 -6.43 2.20
CA CYS A 48 -0.89 -5.69 1.37
C CYS A 48 -1.29 -6.49 0.14
N PHE A 49 -2.60 -6.68 -0.06
CA PHE A 49 -3.19 -7.14 -1.32
C PHE A 49 -3.81 -5.98 -2.08
N LEU A 50 -3.44 -5.81 -3.35
CA LEU A 50 -4.05 -4.84 -4.25
C LEU A 50 -4.66 -5.58 -5.46
N ASP A 51 -5.99 -5.65 -5.53
CA ASP A 51 -6.65 -6.14 -6.73
C ASP A 51 -6.60 -5.07 -7.83
N ILE A 52 -5.72 -5.30 -8.80
CA ILE A 52 -5.46 -4.35 -9.91
C ILE A 52 -6.43 -4.50 -11.08
N LYS A 53 -7.26 -5.57 -11.08
CA LYS A 53 -8.32 -5.81 -12.08
C LYS A 53 -9.72 -5.80 -11.48
N ALA A 54 -9.90 -5.23 -10.28
CA ALA A 54 -11.17 -5.22 -9.58
C ALA A 54 -12.30 -4.66 -10.43
N THR A 55 -13.10 -5.54 -11.00
CA THR A 55 -14.38 -5.23 -11.63
C THR A 55 -15.52 -5.57 -10.68
N HIS A 56 -16.74 -5.12 -10.99
CA HIS A 56 -17.91 -5.42 -10.16
C HIS A 56 -18.17 -6.94 -10.03
N GLU A 57 -17.77 -7.70 -11.02
CA GLU A 57 -18.02 -9.15 -11.12
C GLU A 57 -17.01 -10.00 -10.32
N ASN A 58 -15.81 -9.49 -10.05
CA ASN A 58 -14.71 -10.24 -9.39
C ASN A 58 -14.60 -9.99 -7.88
N ARG A 59 -15.52 -9.25 -7.25
CA ARG A 59 -15.43 -8.94 -5.81
C ARG A 59 -15.47 -10.17 -4.90
N GLY A 60 -16.24 -11.20 -5.28
CA GLY A 60 -16.31 -12.45 -4.52
C GLY A 60 -14.94 -13.12 -4.37
N THR A 61 -14.11 -13.04 -5.39
CA THR A 61 -12.74 -13.60 -5.38
C THR A 61 -11.85 -12.90 -4.37
N LEU A 62 -11.93 -11.56 -4.25
CA LEU A 62 -11.13 -10.80 -3.29
C LEU A 62 -11.53 -11.09 -1.84
N PHE A 63 -12.83 -11.21 -1.57
CA PHE A 63 -13.32 -11.57 -0.22
C PHE A 63 -12.92 -13.01 0.16
N ASP A 64 -13.02 -13.96 -0.76
CA ASP A 64 -12.57 -15.33 -0.53
C ASP A 64 -11.06 -15.41 -0.31
N LEU A 65 -10.30 -14.66 -1.07
CA LEU A 65 -8.85 -14.57 -0.90
C LEU A 65 -8.48 -13.99 0.47
N ALA A 66 -9.09 -12.88 0.88
CA ALA A 66 -8.86 -12.28 2.19
C ALA A 66 -9.16 -13.28 3.31
N ARG A 67 -10.28 -14.00 3.24
CA ARG A 67 -10.66 -15.02 4.22
C ARG A 67 -9.65 -16.17 4.29
N ARG A 68 -9.29 -16.76 3.15
CA ARG A 68 -8.32 -17.85 3.07
C ARG A 68 -6.94 -17.46 3.60
N THR A 69 -6.55 -16.22 3.37
CA THR A 69 -5.28 -15.67 3.89
C THR A 69 -5.35 -15.47 5.41
N ALA A 70 -6.41 -14.84 5.91
CA ALA A 70 -6.59 -14.59 7.34
C ALA A 70 -6.72 -15.89 8.18
N GLU A 71 -7.17 -16.97 7.58
CA GLU A 71 -7.19 -18.31 8.22
C GLU A 71 -5.78 -18.90 8.41
N GLN A 72 -4.76 -18.40 7.71
CA GLN A 72 -3.42 -19.01 7.66
C GLN A 72 -2.27 -18.08 8.04
N CYS A 73 -2.50 -16.79 8.10
CA CYS A 73 -1.49 -15.77 8.39
C CYS A 73 -1.93 -14.90 9.55
N PHE A 74 -0.98 -14.52 10.41
CA PHE A 74 -1.26 -13.78 11.65
C PHE A 74 -0.69 -12.36 11.64
N MET A 75 0.02 -11.97 10.59
CA MET A 75 0.41 -10.57 10.39
C MET A 75 -0.82 -9.77 9.90
N PRO A 76 -0.91 -8.47 10.25
CA PRO A 76 -1.98 -7.61 9.77
C PRO A 76 -2.11 -7.62 8.24
N LEU A 77 -3.35 -7.68 7.75
CA LEU A 77 -3.68 -7.74 6.34
C LEU A 77 -4.39 -6.46 5.90
N THR A 78 -3.78 -5.73 4.97
CA THR A 78 -4.41 -4.62 4.25
C THR A 78 -4.91 -5.11 2.89
N VAL A 79 -6.18 -4.85 2.57
CA VAL A 79 -6.79 -5.24 1.29
C VAL A 79 -7.30 -4.01 0.55
N GLY A 80 -6.90 -3.87 -0.69
CA GLY A 80 -7.32 -2.79 -1.59
C GLY A 80 -7.68 -3.30 -2.98
N GLY A 81 -8.23 -2.41 -3.79
CA GLY A 81 -8.72 -2.71 -5.13
C GLY A 81 -10.24 -2.83 -5.16
N GLY A 82 -10.88 -1.97 -5.96
CA GLY A 82 -12.32 -1.98 -6.18
C GLY A 82 -13.22 -1.62 -4.99
N VAL A 83 -12.67 -1.17 -3.87
CA VAL A 83 -13.43 -0.71 -2.69
C VAL A 83 -14.12 0.62 -2.99
N ARG A 84 -15.45 0.68 -2.79
CA ARG A 84 -16.27 1.84 -3.19
C ARG A 84 -17.23 2.34 -2.12
N SER A 85 -17.49 1.55 -1.09
CA SER A 85 -18.54 1.84 -0.13
C SER A 85 -18.21 1.31 1.26
N PRO A 86 -18.87 1.82 2.32
CA PRO A 86 -18.78 1.23 3.66
C PRO A 86 -19.21 -0.25 3.71
N ALA A 87 -20.10 -0.68 2.81
CA ALA A 87 -20.49 -2.09 2.72
C ALA A 87 -19.32 -2.99 2.24
N ASP A 88 -18.50 -2.50 1.29
CA ASP A 88 -17.29 -3.22 0.87
C ASP A 88 -16.29 -3.33 2.02
N VAL A 89 -16.10 -2.24 2.79
CA VAL A 89 -15.25 -2.24 3.99
C VAL A 89 -15.73 -3.30 4.99
N ARG A 90 -17.02 -3.29 5.32
CA ARG A 90 -17.60 -4.29 6.22
C ARG A 90 -17.32 -5.72 5.77
N ASN A 91 -17.53 -6.00 4.48
CA ASN A 91 -17.35 -7.35 3.94
C ASN A 91 -15.88 -7.80 3.99
N LEU A 92 -14.92 -6.90 3.71
CA LEU A 92 -13.50 -7.20 3.81
C LEU A 92 -13.04 -7.41 5.27
N LEU A 93 -13.49 -6.56 6.19
CA LEU A 93 -13.21 -6.74 7.62
C LEU A 93 -13.79 -8.05 8.16
N LEU A 94 -15.04 -8.40 7.77
CA LEU A 94 -15.64 -9.69 8.13
C LEU A 94 -14.93 -10.89 7.48
N ALA A 95 -14.29 -10.68 6.34
CA ALA A 95 -13.46 -11.70 5.69
C ALA A 95 -12.08 -11.86 6.35
N GLY A 96 -11.71 -10.99 7.29
CA GLY A 96 -10.47 -11.08 8.06
C GLY A 96 -9.39 -10.06 7.68
N ALA A 97 -9.70 -9.07 6.84
CA ALA A 97 -8.80 -7.93 6.64
C ALA A 97 -8.76 -7.07 7.92
N ASP A 98 -7.57 -6.58 8.29
CA ASP A 98 -7.39 -5.62 9.38
C ASP A 98 -7.57 -4.18 8.89
N LYS A 99 -7.20 -3.92 7.65
CA LYS A 99 -7.30 -2.61 7.00
C LYS A 99 -7.86 -2.74 5.59
N VAL A 100 -8.54 -1.70 5.16
CA VAL A 100 -9.14 -1.61 3.81
C VAL A 100 -8.65 -0.35 3.12
N SER A 101 -8.16 -0.49 1.89
CA SER A 101 -7.59 0.62 1.13
C SER A 101 -8.54 1.13 0.05
N PHE A 102 -8.87 2.41 0.13
CA PHE A 102 -9.59 3.16 -0.91
C PHE A 102 -8.59 3.84 -1.85
N ASN A 103 -8.92 3.93 -3.13
CA ASN A 103 -8.20 4.70 -4.14
C ASN A 103 -9.20 5.56 -4.94
N SER A 104 -9.56 5.18 -6.15
CA SER A 104 -10.40 5.98 -7.06
C SER A 104 -11.76 6.40 -6.47
N ALA A 105 -12.33 5.60 -5.58
CA ALA A 105 -13.59 5.96 -4.93
C ALA A 105 -13.43 7.16 -3.99
N ALA A 106 -12.32 7.22 -3.24
CA ALA A 106 -12.01 8.37 -2.38
C ALA A 106 -11.74 9.65 -3.17
N VAL A 107 -11.19 9.52 -4.39
CA VAL A 107 -10.99 10.65 -5.31
C VAL A 107 -12.32 11.14 -5.87
N ALA A 108 -13.23 10.23 -6.21
CA ALA A 108 -14.55 10.56 -6.75
C ALA A 108 -15.48 11.19 -5.69
N ASP A 109 -15.45 10.65 -4.46
CA ASP A 109 -16.23 11.13 -3.33
C ASP A 109 -15.46 10.90 -2.02
N PRO A 110 -14.75 11.92 -1.50
CA PRO A 110 -14.02 11.79 -0.23
C PRO A 110 -14.93 11.52 1.00
N ASP A 111 -16.23 11.75 0.91
CA ASP A 111 -17.15 11.50 2.03
C ASP A 111 -17.31 10.00 2.31
N VAL A 112 -16.97 9.12 1.36
CA VAL A 112 -16.92 7.67 1.60
C VAL A 112 -15.93 7.31 2.72
N ILE A 113 -14.84 8.07 2.86
CA ILE A 113 -13.85 7.91 3.93
C ILE A 113 -14.48 8.25 5.29
N ALA A 114 -15.18 9.40 5.38
CA ALA A 114 -15.85 9.81 6.62
C ALA A 114 -16.93 8.80 7.04
N GLN A 115 -17.74 8.34 6.09
CA GLN A 115 -18.75 7.32 6.33
C GLN A 115 -18.13 6.02 6.87
N SER A 116 -17.03 5.56 6.25
CA SER A 116 -16.34 4.33 6.64
C SER A 116 -15.65 4.48 7.99
N ALA A 117 -14.93 5.58 8.22
CA ALA A 117 -14.22 5.85 9.47
C ALA A 117 -15.17 5.99 10.66
N ASN A 118 -16.35 6.60 10.46
CA ASN A 118 -17.38 6.73 11.51
C ASN A 118 -17.98 5.37 11.92
N HIS A 119 -18.04 4.39 10.99
CA HIS A 119 -18.60 3.06 11.27
C HIS A 119 -17.58 2.08 11.84
N PHE A 120 -16.34 2.11 11.33
CA PHE A 120 -15.36 1.07 11.58
C PHE A 120 -14.13 1.58 12.35
N GLY A 121 -13.97 2.89 12.50
CA GLY A 121 -12.80 3.54 13.07
C GLY A 121 -11.75 3.87 12.00
N SER A 122 -11.03 4.96 12.20
CA SER A 122 -9.98 5.43 11.28
C SER A 122 -8.84 4.41 11.11
N GLN A 123 -8.53 3.64 12.15
CA GLN A 123 -7.41 2.70 12.18
C GLN A 123 -7.46 1.61 11.10
N CYS A 124 -8.64 1.29 10.57
CA CYS A 124 -8.80 0.31 9.48
C CYS A 124 -8.98 0.94 8.10
N ILE A 125 -8.93 2.28 7.98
CA ILE A 125 -9.15 2.99 6.72
C ILE A 125 -7.82 3.52 6.18
N VAL A 126 -7.35 2.94 5.10
CA VAL A 126 -6.17 3.37 4.33
C VAL A 126 -6.66 4.10 3.08
N VAL A 127 -6.00 5.20 2.72
CA VAL A 127 -6.23 5.85 1.41
C VAL A 127 -4.97 5.71 0.56
N ALA A 128 -5.10 5.01 -0.56
CA ALA A 128 -4.05 4.90 -1.56
C ALA A 128 -4.06 6.13 -2.47
N ILE A 129 -2.89 6.75 -2.62
CA ILE A 129 -2.65 7.92 -3.47
C ILE A 129 -1.59 7.56 -4.50
N ASP A 130 -2.00 7.46 -5.76
CA ASP A 130 -1.09 7.28 -6.88
C ASP A 130 -0.76 8.67 -7.43
N ALA A 131 0.47 9.13 -7.20
CA ALA A 131 0.89 10.49 -7.53
C ALA A 131 1.98 10.50 -8.60
N LYS A 132 1.90 11.48 -9.50
CA LYS A 132 2.87 11.73 -10.57
C LYS A 132 3.36 13.17 -10.51
N THR A 133 4.66 13.38 -10.75
CA THR A 133 5.26 14.71 -10.86
C THR A 133 4.76 15.41 -12.12
N VAL A 134 4.17 16.58 -11.98
CA VAL A 134 3.69 17.42 -13.09
C VAL A 134 4.57 18.66 -13.30
N SER A 135 5.25 19.11 -12.26
CA SER A 135 6.32 20.11 -12.32
C SER A 135 7.19 20.02 -11.05
N PRO A 136 8.35 20.67 -10.98
CA PRO A 136 9.18 20.64 -9.78
C PRO A 136 8.39 21.01 -8.51
N GLY A 137 8.36 20.10 -7.53
CA GLY A 137 7.65 20.26 -6.27
C GLY A 137 6.12 20.20 -6.35
N LYS A 138 5.55 19.74 -7.47
CA LYS A 138 4.10 19.57 -7.65
C LYS A 138 3.77 18.17 -8.15
N TRP A 139 2.79 17.56 -7.50
CA TRP A 139 2.34 16.20 -7.80
C TRP A 139 0.83 16.16 -7.95
N GLU A 140 0.38 15.51 -8.99
CA GLU A 140 -1.03 15.31 -9.30
C GLU A 140 -1.43 13.87 -9.04
N ILE A 141 -2.66 13.66 -8.57
CA ILE A 141 -3.24 12.34 -8.37
C ILE A 141 -3.72 11.75 -9.68
N PHE A 142 -3.45 10.47 -9.85
CA PHE A 142 -3.98 9.66 -10.93
C PHE A 142 -4.90 8.58 -10.38
N THR A 143 -5.84 8.14 -11.19
CA THR A 143 -6.80 7.09 -10.86
C THR A 143 -6.81 6.00 -11.92
N HIS A 144 -7.57 4.91 -11.68
CA HIS A 144 -7.72 3.79 -12.61
C HIS A 144 -6.37 3.14 -12.98
N GLY A 145 -5.53 2.85 -11.97
CA GLY A 145 -4.21 2.28 -12.20
C GLY A 145 -3.28 3.23 -12.98
N GLY A 146 -3.33 4.52 -12.64
CA GLY A 146 -2.46 5.52 -13.23
C GLY A 146 -2.84 6.03 -14.62
N ARG A 147 -3.99 5.62 -15.15
CA ARG A 147 -4.38 5.92 -16.53
C ARG A 147 -5.10 7.26 -16.69
N ARG A 148 -5.65 7.82 -15.59
CA ARG A 148 -6.48 9.02 -15.66
C ARG A 148 -5.96 10.09 -14.70
N ALA A 149 -5.46 11.18 -15.27
CA ALA A 149 -5.14 12.40 -14.54
C ALA A 149 -6.41 13.04 -13.95
N THR A 150 -6.32 13.62 -12.77
CA THR A 150 -7.49 14.18 -12.06
C THR A 150 -7.45 15.70 -11.95
N GLY A 151 -6.30 16.33 -12.14
CA GLY A 151 -6.07 17.74 -11.87
C GLY A 151 -5.97 18.07 -10.37
N ILE A 152 -6.01 17.06 -9.48
CA ILE A 152 -6.02 17.26 -8.04
C ILE A 152 -4.58 17.20 -7.50
N ASP A 153 -4.21 18.21 -6.70
CA ASP A 153 -2.92 18.22 -6.00
C ASP A 153 -2.86 17.11 -4.94
N ALA A 154 -1.77 16.34 -4.93
CA ALA A 154 -1.61 15.18 -4.06
C ALA A 154 -1.54 15.58 -2.57
N ILE A 155 -0.92 16.73 -2.24
CA ILE A 155 -0.77 17.18 -0.85
C ILE A 155 -2.12 17.65 -0.30
N GLU A 156 -2.86 18.43 -1.08
CA GLU A 156 -4.18 18.92 -0.68
C GLU A 156 -5.19 17.75 -0.53
N PHE A 157 -5.10 16.76 -1.40
CA PHE A 157 -5.94 15.58 -1.27
C PHE A 157 -5.59 14.75 -0.03
N ALA A 158 -4.30 14.56 0.27
CA ALA A 158 -3.87 13.86 1.47
C ALA A 158 -4.44 14.54 2.74
N ARG A 159 -4.37 15.87 2.82
CA ARG A 159 -4.99 16.64 3.91
C ARG A 159 -6.50 16.43 3.97
N THR A 160 -7.16 16.45 2.82
CA THR A 160 -8.61 16.27 2.72
C THR A 160 -9.03 14.91 3.26
N VAL A 161 -8.42 13.81 2.81
CA VAL A 161 -8.83 12.46 3.25
C VAL A 161 -8.48 12.20 4.72
N VAL A 162 -7.39 12.76 5.23
CA VAL A 162 -7.07 12.71 6.66
C VAL A 162 -8.11 13.47 7.49
N SER A 163 -8.53 14.64 7.05
CA SER A 163 -9.61 15.39 7.72
C SER A 163 -10.95 14.65 7.70
N LYS A 164 -11.16 13.75 6.74
CA LYS A 164 -12.32 12.85 6.62
C LYS A 164 -12.19 11.56 7.44
N GLY A 165 -11.06 11.31 8.07
CA GLY A 165 -10.85 10.17 8.95
C GLY A 165 -10.03 9.02 8.37
N ALA A 166 -9.28 9.23 7.30
CA ALA A 166 -8.26 8.28 6.88
C ALA A 166 -7.26 8.07 8.03
N GLY A 167 -7.00 6.83 8.39
CA GLY A 167 -6.05 6.48 9.46
C GLY A 167 -4.63 6.27 8.96
N GLU A 168 -4.44 6.10 7.65
CA GLU A 168 -3.15 5.87 7.02
C GLU A 168 -3.18 6.23 5.53
N ILE A 169 -2.04 6.68 5.00
CA ILE A 169 -1.85 6.96 3.57
C ILE A 169 -0.90 5.94 2.97
N LEU A 170 -1.31 5.26 1.91
CA LEU A 170 -0.44 4.45 1.05
C LEU A 170 -0.06 5.30 -0.18
N LEU A 171 1.17 5.82 -0.19
CA LEU A 171 1.63 6.76 -1.21
C LEU A 171 2.49 6.05 -2.26
N THR A 172 2.00 5.94 -3.48
CA THR A 172 2.74 5.38 -4.61
C THR A 172 3.20 6.47 -5.56
N SER A 173 4.50 6.57 -5.79
CA SER A 173 5.04 7.41 -6.86
C SER A 173 5.01 6.66 -8.18
N MET A 174 4.17 7.12 -9.10
CA MET A 174 4.06 6.54 -10.43
C MET A 174 5.31 6.77 -11.29
N ASP A 175 6.07 7.83 -11.01
CA ASP A 175 7.35 8.10 -11.69
C ASP A 175 8.43 7.08 -11.32
N ARG A 176 8.26 6.42 -10.17
CA ARG A 176 9.24 5.49 -9.61
C ARG A 176 8.79 4.04 -9.65
N ASP A 177 7.48 3.80 -9.71
CA ASP A 177 6.95 2.43 -9.66
C ASP A 177 7.49 1.55 -10.80
N GLY A 178 8.01 0.38 -10.43
CA GLY A 178 8.66 -0.56 -11.36
C GLY A 178 10.08 -0.19 -11.80
N THR A 179 10.59 1.02 -11.51
CA THR A 179 11.89 1.50 -12.03
C THR A 179 13.11 1.00 -11.25
N ARG A 180 12.93 0.55 -10.01
CA ARG A 180 14.02 0.18 -9.07
C ARG A 180 14.98 1.34 -8.73
N ALA A 181 14.60 2.59 -8.98
CA ALA A 181 15.45 3.79 -8.79
C ALA A 181 15.24 4.49 -7.44
N GLY A 182 14.60 3.84 -6.48
CA GLY A 182 14.26 4.36 -5.16
C GLY A 182 12.95 5.13 -5.13
N PHE A 183 12.47 5.42 -3.91
CA PHE A 183 11.26 6.21 -3.69
C PHE A 183 11.40 7.63 -4.23
N ASN A 184 10.27 8.27 -4.51
CA ASN A 184 10.24 9.73 -4.72
C ASN A 184 10.31 10.43 -3.36
N LEU A 185 11.53 10.60 -2.84
CA LEU A 185 11.77 11.15 -1.50
C LEU A 185 11.16 12.55 -1.30
N PRO A 186 11.26 13.50 -2.28
CA PRO A 186 10.60 14.79 -2.15
C PRO A 186 9.07 14.69 -2.00
N LEU A 187 8.41 13.83 -2.78
CA LEU A 187 6.98 13.58 -2.67
C LEU A 187 6.63 12.97 -1.31
N THR A 188 7.35 11.91 -0.93
CA THR A 188 7.11 11.21 0.34
C THR A 188 7.26 12.15 1.52
N ARG A 189 8.30 13.00 1.52
CA ARG A 189 8.54 14.00 2.55
C ARG A 189 7.44 15.04 2.60
N ALA A 190 7.03 15.59 1.45
CA ALA A 190 6.00 16.61 1.37
C ALA A 190 4.65 16.11 1.93
N ILE A 191 4.27 14.86 1.62
CA ILE A 191 3.05 14.26 2.18
C ILE A 191 3.22 13.96 3.67
N SER A 192 4.35 13.38 4.09
CA SER A 192 4.60 13.05 5.51
C SER A 192 4.57 14.29 6.41
N ASP A 193 5.08 15.42 5.93
CA ASP A 193 5.03 16.70 6.66
C ASP A 193 3.64 17.36 6.65
N ALA A 194 2.80 17.00 5.67
CA ALA A 194 1.48 17.62 5.49
C ALA A 194 0.37 16.96 6.31
N VAL A 195 0.56 15.72 6.77
CA VAL A 195 -0.47 14.92 7.46
C VAL A 195 0.00 14.44 8.84
N SER A 196 -0.95 14.11 9.71
CA SER A 196 -0.68 13.61 11.08
C SER A 196 -0.81 12.09 11.21
N VAL A 197 -1.16 11.39 10.13
CA VAL A 197 -1.31 9.94 10.11
C VAL A 197 -0.08 9.28 9.51
N PRO A 198 0.17 7.99 9.76
CA PRO A 198 1.25 7.25 9.14
C PRO A 198 1.20 7.31 7.61
N VAL A 199 2.36 7.44 6.97
CA VAL A 199 2.53 7.37 5.53
C VAL A 199 3.36 6.13 5.20
N ILE A 200 2.86 5.32 4.28
CA ILE A 200 3.55 4.16 3.72
C ILE A 200 4.16 4.60 2.38
N ALA A 201 5.48 4.55 2.26
CA ALA A 201 6.16 4.84 1.00
C ALA A 201 6.09 3.63 0.06
N SER A 202 5.70 3.86 -1.19
CA SER A 202 5.54 2.82 -2.23
C SER A 202 6.05 3.30 -3.59
N GLY A 203 6.53 2.35 -4.39
CA GLY A 203 7.00 2.55 -5.76
C GLY A 203 8.49 2.87 -5.87
N GLY A 204 9.24 2.01 -6.57
CA GLY A 204 10.63 2.25 -6.97
C GLY A 204 11.71 1.53 -6.16
N VAL A 205 11.38 0.72 -5.17
CA VAL A 205 12.40 0.01 -4.37
C VAL A 205 13.21 -0.95 -5.24
N GLY A 206 14.54 -0.82 -5.22
CA GLY A 206 15.47 -1.67 -5.97
C GLY A 206 16.58 -2.27 -5.12
N ASN A 207 16.83 -1.73 -3.92
CA ASN A 207 17.83 -2.23 -2.98
C ASN A 207 17.44 -1.85 -1.54
N LEU A 208 18.23 -2.30 -0.56
CA LEU A 208 17.93 -2.11 0.87
C LEU A 208 18.15 -0.65 1.33
N ASP A 209 19.05 0.10 0.70
CA ASP A 209 19.30 1.50 1.04
C ASP A 209 18.08 2.36 0.74
N HIS A 210 17.34 2.04 -0.32
CA HIS A 210 16.09 2.74 -0.64
C HIS A 210 15.06 2.63 0.48
N LEU A 211 15.00 1.51 1.22
CA LEU A 211 14.12 1.36 2.38
C LEU A 211 14.52 2.30 3.51
N VAL A 212 15.84 2.43 3.76
CA VAL A 212 16.39 3.37 4.75
C VAL A 212 16.07 4.81 4.36
N GLU A 213 16.29 5.18 3.11
CA GLU A 213 16.02 6.54 2.59
C GLU A 213 14.55 6.91 2.70
N GLY A 214 13.64 5.98 2.40
CA GLY A 214 12.19 6.20 2.53
C GLY A 214 11.77 6.64 3.94
N ILE A 215 12.42 6.10 4.96
CA ILE A 215 12.18 6.47 6.36
C ILE A 215 12.95 7.72 6.77
N THR A 216 14.26 7.74 6.56
CA THR A 216 15.12 8.81 7.09
C THR A 216 14.98 10.12 6.34
N GLN A 217 14.88 10.08 5.03
CA GLN A 217 14.74 11.24 4.16
C GLN A 217 13.29 11.50 3.78
N GLY A 218 12.54 10.46 3.42
CA GLY A 218 11.13 10.58 3.04
C GLY A 218 10.20 10.83 4.23
N GLY A 219 10.61 10.50 5.47
CA GLY A 219 9.77 10.68 6.65
C GLY A 219 8.61 9.69 6.73
N ALA A 220 8.62 8.61 5.95
CA ALA A 220 7.59 7.59 6.00
C ALA A 220 7.64 6.80 7.31
N SER A 221 6.50 6.25 7.73
CA SER A 221 6.35 5.39 8.91
C SER A 221 6.44 3.90 8.56
N ALA A 222 6.32 3.58 7.30
CA ALA A 222 6.43 2.23 6.75
C ALA A 222 6.91 2.28 5.29
N VAL A 223 7.46 1.16 4.83
CA VAL A 223 7.89 0.96 3.45
C VAL A 223 7.17 -0.24 2.86
N LEU A 224 6.63 -0.06 1.66
CA LEU A 224 5.97 -1.10 0.90
C LEU A 224 6.85 -1.45 -0.30
N ALA A 225 7.12 -2.73 -0.48
CA ALA A 225 7.89 -3.24 -1.60
C ALA A 225 7.33 -4.56 -2.11
N ALA A 226 7.46 -4.79 -3.39
CA ALA A 226 6.97 -5.99 -4.07
C ALA A 226 8.13 -6.79 -4.67
N SER A 227 8.70 -6.33 -5.77
CA SER A 227 9.61 -7.10 -6.62
C SER A 227 10.86 -7.59 -5.91
N ILE A 228 11.50 -6.78 -5.07
CA ILE A 228 12.74 -7.15 -4.38
C ILE A 228 12.56 -8.34 -3.43
N PHE A 229 11.37 -8.50 -2.85
CA PHE A 229 11.02 -9.62 -1.99
C PHE A 229 10.45 -10.79 -2.79
N HIS A 230 9.59 -10.49 -3.77
CA HIS A 230 8.91 -11.52 -4.54
C HIS A 230 9.86 -12.33 -5.45
N PHE A 231 10.86 -11.65 -6.04
CA PHE A 231 11.89 -12.33 -6.85
C PHE A 231 13.06 -12.87 -6.01
N GLY A 232 13.04 -12.66 -4.69
CA GLY A 232 14.07 -13.18 -3.80
C GLY A 232 15.40 -12.45 -3.90
N ASP A 233 15.42 -11.21 -4.40
CA ASP A 233 16.63 -10.38 -4.41
C ASP A 233 17.12 -10.15 -2.97
N PHE A 234 16.17 -9.98 -2.03
CA PHE A 234 16.44 -9.84 -0.58
C PHE A 234 15.32 -10.52 0.23
N THR A 235 15.69 -10.97 1.42
CA THR A 235 14.73 -11.47 2.42
C THR A 235 14.20 -10.32 3.30
N ILE A 236 13.05 -10.55 3.95
CA ILE A 236 12.51 -9.61 4.95
C ILE A 236 13.49 -9.42 6.12
N GLN A 237 14.16 -10.49 6.54
CA GLN A 237 15.14 -10.45 7.64
C GLN A 237 16.37 -9.62 7.28
N GLU A 238 16.92 -9.75 6.08
CA GLU A 238 18.01 -8.90 5.59
C GLU A 238 17.60 -7.43 5.55
N ALA A 239 16.40 -7.14 5.05
CA ALA A 239 15.87 -5.78 5.02
C ALA A 239 15.73 -5.20 6.44
N LYS A 240 15.17 -5.95 7.38
CA LYS A 240 15.06 -5.52 8.78
C LYS A 240 16.42 -5.30 9.43
N ALA A 241 17.36 -6.21 9.22
CA ALA A 241 18.72 -6.10 9.76
C ALA A 241 19.44 -4.86 9.20
N HIS A 242 19.31 -4.61 7.90
CA HIS A 242 19.91 -3.45 7.24
C HIS A 242 19.33 -2.13 7.77
N MET A 243 18.00 -2.03 7.87
CA MET A 243 17.33 -0.84 8.42
C MET A 243 17.66 -0.64 9.91
N ALA A 244 17.74 -1.71 10.71
CA ALA A 244 18.14 -1.63 12.11
C ALA A 244 19.59 -1.15 12.27
N ALA A 245 20.51 -1.61 11.42
CA ALA A 245 21.91 -1.15 11.39
C ALA A 245 22.01 0.35 11.05
N ALA A 246 21.09 0.89 10.28
CA ALA A 246 20.95 2.32 10.01
C ALA A 246 20.28 3.11 11.16
N GLY A 247 19.99 2.47 12.30
CA GLY A 247 19.40 3.11 13.47
C GLY A 247 17.87 3.24 13.44
N ILE A 248 17.19 2.62 12.48
CA ILE A 248 15.73 2.63 12.38
C ILE A 248 15.14 1.59 13.36
N PRO A 249 14.15 1.97 14.19
CA PRO A 249 13.51 1.04 15.13
C PRO A 249 12.71 -0.03 14.38
N MET A 250 13.19 -1.27 14.38
CA MET A 250 12.56 -2.43 13.72
C MET A 250 12.00 -3.43 14.74
N ARG A 251 10.99 -4.22 14.30
CA ARG A 251 10.56 -5.44 15.01
C ARG A 251 11.36 -6.62 14.43
N MET A 252 12.29 -7.18 15.21
CA MET A 252 13.25 -8.19 14.76
C MET A 252 12.75 -9.63 14.91
N SER A 253 11.58 -9.84 15.48
CA SER A 253 10.97 -11.17 15.72
C SER A 253 9.49 -11.10 15.46
#